data_c6e1d30bf918eef251bae73c4f1b981b
#
_entry.id   c6e1d30bf918eef251bae73c4f1b981b
#
_cell.length_a   1.000
_cell.length_b   1.000
_cell.length_c   1.000
_cell.angle_alpha   90.00
_cell.angle_beta   90.00
_cell.angle_gamma   90.00
#
_symmetry.space_group_name_H-M   'P 1'
#
loop_
_entity.id
_entity.type
_entity.pdbx_description
1 polymer ?
#
loop_
_entity_poly.entity_id
_entity_poly.type
_entity_poly.pdbx_seq_one_letter_code
_entity_poly.pdbx_strand_id
1 'polypeptide(L)'
;MSIGSIFSPARSASDTSYSTISQWIYVAQSWLNSPFEKSRINVSGTQIHCLLLLSRQANGVGGDLAWVSAGSLLKTAMHIGLHIGPSHLPNVTFYDQEIRRRLWATVLEIVVQFSMDSGGLPLIHMQGIDCELPSNIEDEQLEDANEIIDATHAKLLEEYTMTSVQIALVKSLPLRLEIA
;
A
#
# COMPACT_ATOMS: atom_id res chain seq x y z
N MET A 1 -33.12 40.67 -4.14
CA MET A 1 -31.84 40.47 -3.45
C MET A 1 -31.50 39.00 -3.49
N SER A 2 -30.46 38.69 -4.23
CA SER A 2 -30.09 37.31 -4.56
C SER A 2 -29.26 36.68 -3.41
N ILE A 3 -29.76 35.58 -2.83
CA ILE A 3 -29.08 34.81 -1.80
C ILE A 3 -27.86 34.03 -2.37
N GLY A 4 -27.59 34.17 -3.67
CA GLY A 4 -26.53 33.42 -4.39
C GLY A 4 -25.10 33.89 -4.11
N SER A 5 -24.87 35.03 -3.51
CA SER A 5 -23.51 35.60 -3.36
C SER A 5 -22.75 35.16 -2.11
N ILE A 6 -23.42 34.48 -1.17
CA ILE A 6 -22.79 34.08 0.13
C ILE A 6 -22.00 32.77 0.03
N PHE A 7 -22.27 31.95 -1.00
CA PHE A 7 -21.63 30.64 -1.18
C PHE A 7 -20.46 30.62 -2.18
N SER A 8 -20.20 31.71 -2.88
CA SER A 8 -19.14 31.79 -3.89
C SER A 8 -17.70 31.59 -3.37
N PRO A 9 -17.26 32.16 -2.24
CA PRO A 9 -15.86 32.04 -1.83
C PRO A 9 -15.47 30.65 -1.30
N ALA A 10 -16.41 29.93 -0.69
CA ALA A 10 -16.13 28.58 -0.19
C ALA A 10 -16.02 27.55 -1.32
N ARG A 11 -16.80 27.70 -2.38
CA ARG A 11 -16.76 26.84 -3.54
C ARG A 11 -15.49 27.03 -4.36
N SER A 12 -15.01 28.24 -4.52
CA SER A 12 -13.77 28.53 -5.24
C SER A 12 -12.54 28.02 -4.50
N ALA A 13 -12.51 28.06 -3.18
CA ALA A 13 -11.39 27.53 -2.38
C ALA A 13 -11.33 25.99 -2.44
N SER A 14 -12.47 25.32 -2.36
CA SER A 14 -12.53 23.85 -2.49
C SER A 14 -12.16 23.38 -3.90
N ASP A 15 -12.63 24.07 -4.94
CA ASP A 15 -12.31 23.74 -6.32
C ASP A 15 -10.82 23.95 -6.64
N THR A 16 -10.20 25.00 -6.09
CA THR A 16 -8.76 25.24 -6.23
C THR A 16 -7.95 24.18 -5.52
N SER A 17 -8.36 23.78 -4.32
CA SER A 17 -7.71 22.71 -3.56
C SER A 17 -7.79 21.37 -4.30
N TYR A 18 -8.98 21.01 -4.81
CA TYR A 18 -9.19 19.78 -5.57
C TYR A 18 -8.35 19.75 -6.87
N SER A 19 -8.29 20.87 -7.62
CA SER A 19 -7.47 20.96 -8.83
C SER A 19 -5.98 20.79 -8.53
N THR A 20 -5.49 21.33 -7.42
CA THR A 20 -4.11 21.21 -6.97
C THR A 20 -3.78 19.77 -6.58
N ILE A 21 -4.65 19.09 -5.81
CA ILE A 21 -4.48 17.68 -5.44
C ILE A 21 -4.46 16.79 -6.68
N SER A 22 -5.38 17.01 -7.62
CA SER A 22 -5.42 16.28 -8.88
C SER A 22 -4.14 16.45 -9.70
N GLN A 23 -3.59 17.67 -9.75
CA GLN A 23 -2.31 17.92 -10.41
C GLN A 23 -1.16 17.13 -9.76
N TRP A 24 -1.08 17.09 -8.43
CA TRP A 24 -0.05 16.31 -7.74
C TRP A 24 -0.17 14.82 -8.03
N ILE A 25 -1.39 14.29 -8.03
CA ILE A 25 -1.68 12.90 -8.40
C ILE A 25 -1.19 12.61 -9.83
N TYR A 26 -1.49 13.47 -10.80
CA TYR A 26 -1.04 13.31 -12.18
C TYR A 26 0.49 13.41 -12.32
N VAL A 27 1.13 14.32 -11.60
CA VAL A 27 2.60 14.44 -11.60
C VAL A 27 3.24 13.17 -11.03
N ALA A 28 2.74 12.65 -9.91
CA ALA A 28 3.22 11.42 -9.31
C ALA A 28 3.00 10.22 -10.24
N GLN A 29 1.84 10.12 -10.90
CA GLN A 29 1.56 9.08 -11.88
C GLN A 29 2.50 9.16 -13.09
N SER A 30 2.73 10.36 -13.62
CA SER A 30 3.67 10.57 -14.72
C SER A 30 5.09 10.19 -14.33
N TRP A 31 5.49 10.48 -13.10
CA TRP A 31 6.80 10.10 -12.58
C TRP A 31 6.94 8.57 -12.48
N LEU A 32 5.93 7.85 -12.01
CA LEU A 32 5.93 6.39 -11.96
C LEU A 32 5.97 5.75 -13.35
N ASN A 33 5.26 6.31 -14.33
CA ASN A 33 5.13 5.78 -15.69
C ASN A 33 6.20 6.30 -16.67
N SER A 34 7.17 7.07 -16.19
CA SER A 34 8.21 7.64 -17.05
C SER A 34 9.12 6.54 -17.63
N PRO A 35 9.67 6.72 -18.84
CA PRO A 35 10.49 5.71 -19.54
C PRO A 35 11.74 5.27 -18.79
N PHE A 36 12.16 5.99 -17.76
CA PHE A 36 13.24 5.61 -16.85
C PHE A 36 12.74 4.80 -15.62
N GLU A 37 11.65 4.09 -15.76
CA GLU A 37 10.97 3.36 -14.69
C GLU A 37 11.82 2.30 -13.99
N LYS A 38 12.83 1.71 -14.67
CA LYS A 38 13.70 0.70 -14.05
C LYS A 38 14.34 1.13 -12.74
N SER A 39 14.69 2.41 -12.62
CA SER A 39 15.24 2.95 -11.37
C SER A 39 14.21 3.10 -10.25
N ARG A 40 12.93 2.93 -10.56
CA ARG A 40 11.79 3.08 -9.65
C ARG A 40 11.14 1.76 -9.29
N ILE A 41 11.52 0.66 -9.96
CA ILE A 41 11.10 -0.69 -9.64
C ILE A 41 11.93 -1.18 -8.44
N ASN A 42 11.58 -0.66 -7.27
CA ASN A 42 12.21 -0.96 -5.98
C ASN A 42 11.20 -0.77 -4.85
N VAL A 43 11.61 -1.01 -3.60
CA VAL A 43 10.76 -0.87 -2.42
C VAL A 43 10.15 0.54 -2.33
N SER A 44 10.96 1.59 -2.45
CA SER A 44 10.48 2.98 -2.37
C SER A 44 9.50 3.35 -3.48
N GLY A 45 9.75 2.91 -4.72
CA GLY A 45 8.82 3.10 -5.83
C GLY A 45 7.48 2.38 -5.61
N THR A 46 7.51 1.20 -5.00
CA THR A 46 6.29 0.45 -4.62
C THR A 46 5.53 1.18 -3.51
N GLN A 47 6.22 1.73 -2.51
CA GLN A 47 5.60 2.57 -1.46
C GLN A 47 4.90 3.80 -2.07
N ILE A 48 5.58 4.50 -2.98
CA ILE A 48 5.00 5.66 -3.70
C ILE A 48 3.77 5.23 -4.50
N HIS A 49 3.80 4.07 -5.14
CA HIS A 49 2.65 3.55 -5.89
C HIS A 49 1.46 3.24 -4.98
N CYS A 50 1.69 2.63 -3.82
CA CYS A 50 0.65 2.43 -2.80
C CYS A 50 0.01 3.77 -2.37
N LEU A 51 0.83 4.75 -1.99
CA LEU A 51 0.35 6.07 -1.58
C LEU A 51 -0.42 6.79 -2.68
N LEU A 52 0.02 6.66 -3.93
CA LEU A 52 -0.67 7.23 -5.10
C LEU A 52 -2.06 6.62 -5.27
N LEU A 53 -2.20 5.30 -5.18
CA LEU A 53 -3.49 4.63 -5.28
C LEU A 53 -4.43 5.05 -4.15
N LEU A 54 -3.97 5.08 -2.91
CA LEU A 54 -4.75 5.57 -1.76
C LEU A 54 -5.17 7.02 -1.94
N SER A 55 -4.28 7.88 -2.45
CA SER A 55 -4.60 9.28 -2.74
C SER A 55 -5.65 9.42 -3.82
N ARG A 56 -5.60 8.60 -4.87
CA ARG A 56 -6.61 8.57 -5.94
C ARG A 56 -7.97 8.14 -5.40
N GLN A 57 -8.01 7.10 -4.58
CA GLN A 57 -9.24 6.62 -3.95
C GLN A 57 -9.85 7.68 -3.05
N ALA A 58 -9.05 8.25 -2.14
CA ALA A 58 -9.52 9.25 -1.18
C ALA A 58 -10.07 10.53 -1.85
N ASN A 59 -9.57 10.87 -3.04
CA ASN A 59 -9.98 12.08 -3.77
C ASN A 59 -10.89 11.78 -4.97
N GLY A 60 -11.31 10.54 -5.19
CA GLY A 60 -12.17 10.16 -6.31
C GLY A 60 -11.55 10.36 -7.69
N VAL A 61 -10.22 10.33 -7.80
CA VAL A 61 -9.49 10.56 -9.05
C VAL A 61 -9.24 9.24 -9.78
N GLY A 62 -9.76 9.13 -10.99
CA GLY A 62 -9.46 8.02 -11.90
C GLY A 62 -10.25 6.74 -11.68
N GLY A 63 -11.32 6.79 -10.89
CA GLY A 63 -12.41 5.79 -10.80
C GLY A 63 -12.03 4.35 -11.20
N ASP A 64 -12.64 3.85 -12.25
CA ASP A 64 -12.53 2.46 -12.74
C ASP A 64 -11.11 2.00 -13.11
N LEU A 65 -10.19 2.92 -13.39
CA LEU A 65 -8.79 2.60 -13.70
C LEU A 65 -7.96 2.27 -12.45
N ALA A 66 -8.49 2.50 -11.26
CA ALA A 66 -7.78 2.22 -10.02
C ALA A 66 -7.52 0.72 -9.84
N TRP A 67 -8.49 -0.13 -10.19
CA TRP A 67 -8.32 -1.59 -10.17
C TRP A 67 -7.20 -2.07 -11.11
N VAL A 68 -7.14 -1.52 -12.34
CA VAL A 68 -6.07 -1.83 -13.29
C VAL A 68 -4.70 -1.41 -12.73
N SER A 69 -4.64 -0.25 -12.09
CA SER A 69 -3.41 0.25 -11.45
C SER A 69 -3.01 -0.61 -10.25
N ALA A 70 -3.96 -1.12 -9.46
CA ALA A 70 -3.71 -2.07 -8.38
C ALA A 70 -3.14 -3.40 -8.89
N GLY A 71 -3.63 -3.90 -10.04
CA GLY A 71 -3.04 -5.05 -10.72
C GLY A 71 -1.59 -4.81 -11.17
N SER A 72 -1.27 -3.62 -11.65
CA SER A 72 0.10 -3.21 -11.98
C SER A 72 0.99 -3.14 -10.73
N LEU A 73 0.48 -2.58 -9.63
CA LEU A 73 1.17 -2.57 -8.33
C LEU A 73 1.54 -3.97 -7.88
N LEU A 74 0.58 -4.92 -7.93
CA LEU A 74 0.82 -6.32 -7.56
C LEU A 74 1.96 -6.94 -8.37
N LYS A 75 1.93 -6.78 -9.69
CA LYS A 75 2.98 -7.32 -10.58
C LYS A 75 4.34 -6.70 -10.29
N THR A 76 4.40 -5.40 -10.04
CA THR A 76 5.64 -4.71 -9.68
C THR A 76 6.18 -5.22 -8.34
N ALA A 77 5.32 -5.38 -7.34
CA ALA A 77 5.69 -5.92 -6.03
C ALA A 77 6.22 -7.37 -6.13
N MET A 78 5.58 -8.21 -6.94
CA MET A 78 6.07 -9.56 -7.22
C MET A 78 7.40 -9.54 -7.97
N HIS A 79 7.57 -8.65 -8.93
CA HIS A 79 8.82 -8.52 -9.70
C HIS A 79 10.03 -8.19 -8.81
N ILE A 80 9.86 -7.35 -7.78
CA ILE A 80 10.92 -7.05 -6.80
C ILE A 80 11.02 -8.09 -5.68
N GLY A 81 10.24 -9.18 -5.76
CA GLY A 81 10.31 -10.31 -4.85
C GLY A 81 9.70 -10.05 -3.47
N LEU A 82 8.68 -9.17 -3.34
CA LEU A 82 8.01 -8.95 -2.05
C LEU A 82 7.16 -10.14 -1.62
N HIS A 83 6.69 -10.97 -2.56
CA HIS A 83 5.91 -12.18 -2.30
C HIS A 83 6.73 -13.34 -1.73
N ILE A 84 8.06 -13.21 -1.75
CA ILE A 84 9.01 -14.22 -1.24
C ILE A 84 9.38 -13.84 0.19
N GLY A 85 9.42 -14.82 1.09
CA GLY A 85 9.81 -14.62 2.47
C GLY A 85 11.19 -13.97 2.59
N PRO A 86 11.31 -12.80 3.21
CA PRO A 86 12.58 -12.09 3.29
C PRO A 86 13.65 -12.84 4.09
N SER A 87 13.26 -13.83 4.89
CA SER A 87 14.18 -14.78 5.57
C SER A 87 15.03 -15.59 4.59
N HIS A 88 14.59 -15.75 3.35
CA HIS A 88 15.35 -16.42 2.28
C HIS A 88 16.37 -15.49 1.58
N LEU A 89 16.36 -14.20 1.87
CA LEU A 89 17.25 -13.23 1.24
C LEU A 89 18.56 -13.11 2.05
N PRO A 90 19.72 -13.31 1.42
CA PRO A 90 20.99 -13.13 2.11
C PRO A 90 21.27 -11.68 2.45
N ASN A 91 21.87 -11.40 3.60
CA ASN A 91 22.38 -10.09 4.00
C ASN A 91 21.30 -8.99 4.10
N VAL A 92 20.07 -9.33 4.44
CA VAL A 92 18.98 -8.36 4.67
C VAL A 92 18.83 -8.16 6.17
N THR A 93 18.83 -6.91 6.61
CA THR A 93 18.62 -6.57 8.03
C THR A 93 17.20 -6.93 8.47
N PHE A 94 16.99 -7.12 9.79
CA PHE A 94 15.63 -7.35 10.32
C PHE A 94 14.69 -6.19 9.96
N TYR A 95 15.17 -4.95 10.02
CA TYR A 95 14.44 -3.77 9.60
C TYR A 95 13.95 -3.88 8.15
N ASP A 96 14.85 -4.18 7.21
CA ASP A 96 14.49 -4.31 5.80
C ASP A 96 13.55 -5.50 5.54
N GLN A 97 13.72 -6.61 6.28
CA GLN A 97 12.81 -7.75 6.22
C GLN A 97 11.40 -7.34 6.64
N GLU A 98 11.29 -6.60 7.76
CA GLU A 98 10.00 -6.16 8.28
C GLU A 98 9.32 -5.14 7.38
N ILE A 99 10.08 -4.17 6.83
CA ILE A 99 9.55 -3.23 5.82
C ILE A 99 9.00 -3.98 4.60
N ARG A 100 9.68 -5.04 4.14
CA ARG A 100 9.20 -5.85 3.01
C ARG A 100 7.91 -6.60 3.35
N ARG A 101 7.81 -7.23 4.54
CA ARG A 101 6.59 -7.91 5.01
C ARG A 101 5.40 -6.94 5.10
N ARG A 102 5.59 -5.79 5.73
CA ARG A 102 4.56 -4.75 5.87
C ARG A 102 4.13 -4.19 4.53
N LEU A 103 5.08 -3.93 3.63
CA LEU A 103 4.76 -3.43 2.30
C LEU A 103 4.00 -4.47 1.49
N TRP A 104 4.39 -5.75 1.54
CA TRP A 104 3.65 -6.82 0.88
C TRP A 104 2.22 -6.95 1.40
N ALA A 105 2.02 -6.93 2.71
CA ALA A 105 0.70 -6.93 3.33
C ALA A 105 -0.16 -5.73 2.86
N THR A 106 0.43 -4.54 2.74
CA THR A 106 -0.23 -3.34 2.22
C THR A 106 -0.63 -3.50 0.75
N VAL A 107 0.25 -4.07 -0.07
CA VAL A 107 -0.04 -4.33 -1.50
C VAL A 107 -1.23 -5.29 -1.63
N LEU A 108 -1.24 -6.38 -0.87
CA LEU A 108 -2.34 -7.35 -0.87
C LEU A 108 -3.66 -6.68 -0.50
N GLU A 109 -3.66 -5.86 0.55
CA GLU A 109 -4.86 -5.15 1.00
C GLU A 109 -5.38 -4.18 -0.07
N ILE A 110 -4.52 -3.38 -0.67
CA ILE A 110 -4.89 -2.45 -1.75
C ILE A 110 -5.51 -3.23 -2.91
N VAL A 111 -4.93 -4.33 -3.34
CA VAL A 111 -5.43 -5.11 -4.48
C VAL A 111 -6.80 -5.70 -4.19
N VAL A 112 -7.02 -6.26 -3.00
CA VAL A 112 -8.32 -6.79 -2.59
C VAL A 112 -9.36 -5.69 -2.50
N GLN A 113 -9.04 -4.58 -1.84
CA GLN A 113 -9.95 -3.46 -1.68
C GLN A 113 -10.40 -2.88 -3.02
N PHE A 114 -9.47 -2.63 -3.94
CA PHE A 114 -9.81 -2.12 -5.27
C PHE A 114 -10.58 -3.11 -6.13
N SER A 115 -10.35 -4.42 -5.94
CA SER A 115 -11.15 -5.45 -6.59
C SER A 115 -12.59 -5.45 -6.09
N MET A 116 -12.79 -5.39 -4.79
CA MET A 116 -14.13 -5.30 -4.18
C MET A 116 -14.86 -4.02 -4.61
N ASP A 117 -14.18 -2.87 -4.59
CA ASP A 117 -14.77 -1.58 -4.94
C ASP A 117 -15.19 -1.51 -6.42
N SER A 118 -14.47 -2.20 -7.31
CA SER A 118 -14.75 -2.21 -8.76
C SER A 118 -15.61 -3.39 -9.22
N GLY A 119 -15.90 -4.35 -8.34
CA GLY A 119 -16.55 -5.62 -8.71
C GLY A 119 -15.68 -6.49 -9.63
N GLY A 120 -14.37 -6.25 -9.66
CA GLY A 120 -13.40 -7.04 -10.41
C GLY A 120 -12.83 -8.18 -9.57
N LEU A 121 -12.39 -9.26 -10.20
CA LEU A 121 -11.74 -10.36 -9.49
C LEU A 121 -10.36 -9.95 -8.97
N PRO A 122 -10.03 -10.23 -7.71
CA PRO A 122 -8.68 -10.08 -7.21
C PRO A 122 -7.77 -11.12 -7.87
N LEU A 123 -6.77 -10.65 -8.61
CA LEU A 123 -5.81 -11.52 -9.32
C LEU A 123 -4.70 -12.03 -8.38
N ILE A 124 -5.07 -12.40 -7.16
CA ILE A 124 -4.17 -12.93 -6.15
C ILE A 124 -4.36 -14.44 -6.06
N HIS A 125 -3.28 -15.17 -6.27
CA HIS A 125 -3.23 -16.61 -6.04
C HIS A 125 -2.34 -16.88 -4.83
N MET A 126 -2.88 -17.49 -3.79
CA MET A 126 -2.13 -17.82 -2.57
C MET A 126 -0.99 -18.83 -2.82
N GLN A 127 -1.09 -19.61 -3.89
CA GLN A 127 0.00 -20.49 -4.32
C GLN A 127 1.18 -19.67 -4.84
N GLY A 128 2.35 -19.89 -4.26
CA GLY A 128 3.58 -19.16 -4.62
C GLY A 128 3.81 -17.87 -3.84
N ILE A 129 3.00 -17.60 -2.81
CA ILE A 129 3.25 -16.57 -1.80
C ILE A 129 3.75 -17.27 -0.56
N ASP A 130 5.00 -17.02 -0.17
CA ASP A 130 5.61 -17.56 1.05
C ASP A 130 6.09 -16.46 2.00
N CYS A 131 5.75 -15.20 1.70
CA CYS A 131 6.07 -14.09 2.57
C CYS A 131 5.32 -14.22 3.90
N GLU A 132 6.09 -14.21 4.98
CA GLU A 132 5.58 -14.32 6.34
C GLU A 132 4.73 -13.07 6.69
N LEU A 133 3.91 -13.21 7.73
CA LEU A 133 3.16 -12.09 8.30
C LEU A 133 4.12 -11.02 8.84
N PRO A 134 3.71 -9.75 8.85
CA PRO A 134 4.40 -8.72 9.62
C PRO A 134 4.57 -9.13 11.08
N SER A 135 5.68 -8.77 11.67
CA SER A 135 5.92 -8.97 13.09
C SER A 135 5.05 -8.05 13.92
N ASN A 136 4.56 -8.51 15.07
CA ASN A 136 3.76 -7.70 15.98
C ASN A 136 4.69 -6.81 16.83
N ILE A 137 5.16 -5.70 16.26
CA ILE A 137 6.18 -4.82 16.83
C ILE A 137 5.80 -3.35 16.60
N GLU A 138 6.14 -2.48 17.55
CA GLU A 138 5.95 -1.03 17.41
C GLU A 138 7.01 -0.43 16.48
N ASP A 139 6.67 0.70 15.86
CA ASP A 139 7.55 1.38 14.92
C ASP A 139 8.80 1.93 15.60
N GLU A 140 8.67 2.44 16.84
CA GLU A 140 9.79 2.93 17.63
C GLU A 140 10.83 1.83 17.90
N GLN A 141 10.37 0.61 18.19
CA GLN A 141 11.25 -0.53 18.40
C GLN A 141 11.96 -0.94 17.11
N LEU A 142 11.31 -0.75 15.95
CA LEU A 142 11.89 -1.06 14.66
C LEU A 142 12.96 -0.03 14.25
N GLU A 143 12.79 1.25 14.60
CA GLU A 143 13.74 2.32 14.32
C GLU A 143 14.99 2.25 15.22
N ASP A 144 14.82 1.87 16.48
CA ASP A 144 15.92 1.68 17.44
C ASP A 144 16.82 0.46 17.11
N ALA A 145 16.47 -0.30 16.09
CA ALA A 145 17.14 -1.54 15.66
C ALA A 145 18.57 -1.37 15.12
N ASN A 146 19.29 -0.33 15.49
CA ASN A 146 20.74 -0.26 15.30
C ASN A 146 21.53 -1.27 16.15
N GLU A 147 20.88 -1.93 17.13
CA GLU A 147 21.44 -3.03 17.94
C GLU A 147 20.54 -4.25 17.74
N ILE A 148 21.08 -5.32 17.19
CA ILE A 148 20.60 -6.71 17.08
C ILE A 148 19.15 -6.94 17.57
N ILE A 149 18.16 -6.33 16.89
CA ILE A 149 16.77 -6.74 17.05
C ILE A 149 16.56 -7.94 16.13
N ASP A 150 16.20 -9.05 16.71
CA ASP A 150 15.71 -10.22 16.01
C ASP A 150 14.22 -10.43 16.30
N ALA A 151 13.66 -11.46 15.72
CA ALA A 151 12.24 -11.81 15.90
C ALA A 151 11.81 -12.03 17.36
N THR A 152 12.75 -12.07 18.33
CA THR A 152 12.45 -12.30 19.76
C THR A 152 11.81 -11.08 20.43
N HIS A 153 11.87 -9.89 19.81
CA HIS A 153 11.28 -8.66 20.34
C HIS A 153 9.81 -8.47 19.90
N ALA A 154 9.29 -9.35 19.04
CA ALA A 154 7.89 -9.29 18.65
C ALA A 154 6.98 -9.59 19.86
N LYS A 155 5.96 -8.73 20.06
CA LYS A 155 4.95 -8.93 21.10
C LYS A 155 4.06 -10.12 20.76
N LEU A 156 3.39 -10.67 21.77
CA LEU A 156 2.37 -11.68 21.56
C LEU A 156 1.24 -11.11 20.67
N LEU A 157 0.60 -11.96 19.88
CA LEU A 157 -0.49 -11.54 19.00
C LEU A 157 -1.72 -11.00 19.75
N GLU A 158 -1.80 -11.23 21.03
CA GLU A 158 -2.85 -10.74 21.95
C GLU A 158 -2.60 -9.29 22.37
N GLU A 159 -1.37 -8.81 22.25
CA GLU A 159 -1.03 -7.42 22.53
C GLU A 159 -1.20 -6.58 21.27
N TYR A 160 -1.93 -5.46 21.40
CA TYR A 160 -2.14 -4.54 20.30
C TYR A 160 -0.87 -3.74 19.99
N THR A 161 -0.52 -3.67 18.71
CA THR A 161 0.54 -2.83 18.16
C THR A 161 0.06 -2.12 16.89
N MET A 162 0.89 -1.26 16.32
CA MET A 162 0.60 -0.59 15.05
C MET A 162 0.37 -1.58 13.89
N THR A 163 0.98 -2.77 13.94
CA THR A 163 0.85 -3.81 12.90
C THR A 163 -0.31 -4.77 13.12
N SER A 164 -0.98 -4.75 14.27
CA SER A 164 -2.04 -5.71 14.62
C SER A 164 -3.17 -5.76 13.59
N VAL A 165 -3.61 -4.60 13.09
CA VAL A 165 -4.67 -4.51 12.06
C VAL A 165 -4.18 -5.15 10.76
N GLN A 166 -2.96 -4.85 10.34
CA GLN A 166 -2.37 -5.38 9.12
C GLN A 166 -2.24 -6.91 9.18
N ILE A 167 -1.81 -7.45 10.33
CA ILE A 167 -1.73 -8.90 10.58
C ILE A 167 -3.13 -9.54 10.46
N ALA A 168 -4.16 -8.93 11.08
CA ALA A 168 -5.52 -9.43 11.01
C ALA A 168 -6.07 -9.44 9.57
N LEU A 169 -5.79 -8.39 8.80
CA LEU A 169 -6.19 -8.29 7.39
C LEU A 169 -5.53 -9.38 6.54
N VAL A 170 -4.24 -9.64 6.70
CA VAL A 170 -3.56 -10.72 5.97
C VAL A 170 -4.07 -12.10 6.39
N LYS A 171 -4.32 -12.33 7.68
CA LYS A 171 -4.89 -13.60 8.17
C LYS A 171 -6.29 -13.86 7.60
N SER A 172 -7.10 -12.82 7.41
CA SER A 172 -8.45 -12.96 6.82
C SER A 172 -8.45 -13.03 5.29
N LEU A 173 -7.30 -12.81 4.65
CA LEU A 173 -7.18 -12.73 3.19
C LEU A 173 -7.74 -13.96 2.46
N PRO A 174 -7.45 -15.23 2.85
CA PRO A 174 -8.02 -16.39 2.16
C PRO A 174 -9.55 -16.36 2.10
N LEU A 175 -10.19 -16.06 3.23
CA LEU A 175 -11.65 -15.96 3.29
C LEU A 175 -12.19 -14.82 2.42
N ARG A 176 -11.53 -13.67 2.42
CA ARG A 176 -11.95 -12.52 1.61
C ARG A 176 -11.80 -12.77 0.11
N LEU A 177 -10.82 -13.56 -0.30
CA LEU A 177 -10.63 -13.97 -1.70
C LEU A 177 -11.68 -14.99 -2.18
N GLU A 178 -12.32 -15.73 -1.27
CA GLU A 178 -13.43 -16.63 -1.60
C GLU A 178 -14.76 -15.88 -1.78
N ILE A 179 -14.88 -14.67 -1.21
CA ILE A 179 -16.11 -13.88 -1.23
C ILE A 179 -16.08 -12.85 -2.37
N ALA A 180 -14.90 -12.36 -2.75
CA ALA A 180 -14.70 -11.36 -3.78
C ALA A 180 -14.79 -11.94 -5.18
#